data_8d87566553ca1cb0918c07b19ad2a00d
#
_entry.id   8d87566553ca1cb0918c07b19ad2a00d
#
_cell.length_a   1.000
_cell.length_b   1.000
_cell.length_c   1.000
_cell.angle_alpha   90.00
_cell.angle_beta   90.00
_cell.angle_gamma   90.00
#
_symmetry.space_group_name_H-M   'P 1'
#
loop_
_entity.id
_entity.type
_entity.pdbx_description
1 polymer ?
#
loop_
_entity_poly.entity_id
_entity_poly.type
_entity_poly.pdbx_seq_one_letter_code
_entity_poly.pdbx_strand_id
1 'polypeptide(L)'
;MLFMVIETFRNQDAKAVYRRFKEKGRMTPEGVGFVESWVSADLDRCFQIMECNDVSLLQKWAANWSDLVEFEIIPVTQGKNTAAALAAN
;
A
#
# COMPACT_ATOMS: atom_id res chain seq x y z
N MET A 1 -9.13 8.25 -4.97
CA MET A 1 -8.44 8.59 -3.72
C MET A 1 -7.12 7.87 -3.63
N LEU A 2 -6.13 8.53 -3.06
CA LEU A 2 -4.82 7.94 -2.83
C LEU A 2 -4.70 7.46 -1.38
N PHE A 3 -3.99 6.35 -1.22
CA PHE A 3 -3.71 5.77 0.09
C PHE A 3 -2.22 5.46 0.18
N MET A 4 -1.61 5.88 1.28
CA MET A 4 -0.30 5.38 1.67
C MET A 4 -0.52 4.08 2.42
N VAL A 5 0.06 3.01 1.89
CA VAL A 5 -0.01 1.68 2.49
C VAL A 5 1.36 1.35 3.05
N ILE A 6 1.43 1.14 4.35
CA ILE A 6 2.66 0.75 5.03
C ILE A 6 2.50 -0.71 5.44
N GLU A 7 3.39 -1.54 4.94
CA GLU A 7 3.39 -2.98 5.19
C GLU A 7 4.59 -3.33 6.05
N THR A 8 4.35 -3.94 7.20
CA THR A 8 5.41 -4.53 8.01
C THR A 8 5.40 -6.03 7.81
N PHE A 9 6.53 -6.58 7.38
CA PHE A 9 6.62 -8.01 7.08
C PHE A 9 6.65 -8.81 8.37
N ARG A 10 5.69 -9.75 8.52
CA ARG A 10 5.61 -10.59 9.71
C ARG A 10 6.85 -11.47 9.80
N ASN A 11 7.40 -11.61 11.01
CA ASN A 11 8.60 -12.40 11.27
C ASN A 11 9.81 -11.93 10.45
N GLN A 12 9.80 -10.68 9.99
CA GLN A 12 10.86 -10.12 9.16
C GLN A 12 11.15 -10.98 7.91
N ASP A 13 10.10 -11.63 7.38
CA ASP A 13 10.24 -12.59 6.29
C ASP A 13 9.88 -11.97 4.95
N ALA A 14 10.73 -11.08 4.48
CA ALA A 14 10.59 -10.45 3.16
C ALA A 14 10.59 -11.51 2.03
N LYS A 15 11.36 -12.58 2.19
CA LYS A 15 11.47 -13.61 1.15
C LYS A 15 10.13 -14.30 0.89
N ALA A 16 9.34 -14.57 1.92
CA ALA A 16 8.02 -15.17 1.76
C ALA A 16 7.08 -14.23 0.99
N VAL A 17 7.13 -12.92 1.30
CA VAL A 17 6.33 -11.92 0.60
C VAL A 17 6.68 -11.87 -0.88
N TYR A 18 7.96 -11.78 -1.21
CA TYR A 18 8.39 -11.68 -2.61
C TYR A 18 8.24 -12.99 -3.38
N ARG A 19 8.27 -14.12 -2.70
CA ARG A 19 7.95 -15.41 -3.32
C ARG A 19 6.50 -15.44 -3.80
N ARG A 20 5.56 -15.02 -2.94
CA ARG A 20 4.14 -14.94 -3.34
C ARG A 20 3.93 -13.92 -4.45
N PHE A 21 4.60 -12.78 -4.37
CA PHE A 21 4.52 -11.75 -5.41
C PHE A 21 4.98 -12.30 -6.77
N LYS A 22 6.07 -13.06 -6.78
CA LYS A 22 6.57 -13.67 -8.01
C LYS A 22 5.58 -14.68 -8.58
N GLU A 23 4.93 -15.46 -7.72
CA GLU A 23 3.99 -16.50 -8.14
C GLU A 23 2.63 -15.97 -8.56
N LYS A 24 2.11 -14.97 -7.86
CA LYS A 24 0.72 -14.53 -7.99
C LYS A 24 0.56 -13.05 -8.33
N GLY A 25 1.64 -12.30 -8.40
CA GLY A 25 1.59 -10.86 -8.59
C GLY A 25 1.04 -10.15 -7.36
N ARG A 26 0.59 -8.93 -7.55
CA ARG A 26 0.10 -8.08 -6.45
C ARG A 26 -1.28 -8.49 -5.94
N MET A 27 -2.04 -9.20 -6.76
CA MET A 27 -3.38 -9.68 -6.46
C MET A 27 -4.37 -8.54 -6.17
N THR A 28 -4.24 -7.43 -6.86
CA THR A 28 -5.18 -6.32 -6.74
C THR A 28 -6.49 -6.65 -7.44
N PRO A 29 -7.64 -6.44 -6.76
CA PRO A 29 -8.92 -6.57 -7.44
C PRO A 29 -9.13 -5.44 -8.45
N GLU A 30 -10.08 -5.62 -9.36
CA GLU A 30 -10.48 -4.54 -10.25
C GLU A 30 -10.94 -3.34 -9.43
N GLY A 31 -10.50 -2.14 -9.84
CA GLY A 31 -10.79 -0.91 -9.13
C GLY A 31 -9.73 -0.47 -8.13
N VAL A 32 -8.71 -1.29 -7.90
CA VAL A 32 -7.54 -0.92 -7.09
C VAL A 32 -6.33 -0.78 -7.99
N GLY A 33 -5.72 0.41 -8.00
CA GLY A 33 -4.54 0.71 -8.79
C GLY A 33 -3.29 0.82 -7.95
N PHE A 34 -2.18 0.32 -8.49
CA PHE A 34 -0.85 0.51 -7.91
C PHE A 34 -0.19 1.71 -8.55
N VAL A 35 0.39 2.61 -7.75
CA VAL A 35 1.09 3.80 -8.26
C VAL A 35 2.61 3.61 -8.17
N GLU A 36 3.14 3.37 -6.97
CA GLU A 36 4.58 3.20 -6.77
C GLU A 36 4.83 2.55 -5.41
N SER A 37 6.00 1.91 -5.26
CA SER A 37 6.39 1.30 -3.99
C SER A 37 7.88 1.47 -3.70
N TRP A 38 8.21 1.43 -2.40
CA TRP A 38 9.56 1.50 -1.87
C TRP A 38 9.69 0.49 -0.74
N VAL A 39 10.83 -0.16 -0.65
CA VAL A 39 11.11 -1.13 0.42
C VAL A 39 12.22 -0.58 1.28
N SER A 40 12.08 -0.66 2.60
CA SER A 40 13.13 -0.20 3.52
C SER A 40 14.42 -1.00 3.34
N ALA A 41 15.55 -0.33 3.56
CA ALA A 41 16.87 -0.94 3.34
C ALA A 41 17.09 -2.20 4.18
N ASP A 42 16.44 -2.30 5.33
CA ASP A 42 16.53 -3.45 6.22
C ASP A 42 15.57 -4.59 5.86
N LEU A 43 14.82 -4.47 4.77
CA LEU A 43 13.86 -5.46 4.29
C LEU A 43 12.72 -5.76 5.28
N ASP A 44 12.38 -4.78 6.10
CA ASP A 44 11.35 -4.94 7.13
C ASP A 44 10.00 -4.41 6.71
N ARG A 45 9.97 -3.33 5.92
CA ARG A 45 8.72 -2.66 5.54
C ARG A 45 8.69 -2.29 4.06
N CYS A 46 7.47 -2.25 3.53
CA CYS A 46 7.19 -1.70 2.21
C CYS A 46 6.24 -0.51 2.36
N PHE A 47 6.52 0.54 1.61
CA PHE A 47 5.69 1.74 1.54
C PHE A 47 5.18 1.83 0.11
N GLN A 48 3.87 1.87 -0.07
CA GLN A 48 3.35 1.99 -1.43
C GLN A 48 2.14 2.90 -1.50
N ILE A 49 1.98 3.52 -2.65
CA ILE A 49 0.81 4.35 -2.95
C ILE A 49 -0.14 3.52 -3.79
N MET A 50 -1.37 3.41 -3.30
CA MET A 50 -2.46 2.73 -4.00
C MET A 50 -3.58 3.72 -4.26
N GLU A 51 -4.34 3.46 -5.31
CA GLU A 51 -5.48 4.30 -5.67
C GLU A 51 -6.74 3.45 -5.75
N CYS A 52 -7.82 3.93 -5.15
CA CYS A 52 -9.15 3.35 -5.33
C CYS A 52 -10.23 4.36 -4.92
N ASN A 53 -11.45 4.12 -5.39
CA ASN A 53 -12.62 4.91 -5.00
C ASN A 53 -13.51 4.20 -3.98
N ASP A 54 -13.18 2.96 -3.65
CA ASP A 54 -13.94 2.14 -2.70
C ASP A 54 -12.98 1.45 -1.75
N VAL A 55 -12.94 1.91 -0.51
CA VAL A 55 -12.03 1.38 0.52
C VAL A 55 -12.24 -0.11 0.75
N SER A 56 -13.45 -0.62 0.56
CA SER A 56 -13.71 -2.06 0.74
C SER A 56 -12.91 -2.92 -0.24
N LEU A 57 -12.64 -2.41 -1.45
CA LEU A 57 -11.78 -3.11 -2.41
C LEU A 57 -10.32 -3.13 -1.95
N LEU A 58 -9.87 -2.06 -1.32
CA LEU A 58 -8.53 -2.00 -0.75
C LEU A 58 -8.39 -2.98 0.42
N GLN A 59 -9.44 -3.10 1.25
CA GLN A 59 -9.48 -4.08 2.33
C GLN A 59 -9.47 -5.51 1.79
N LYS A 60 -10.17 -5.76 0.69
CA LYS A 60 -10.16 -7.07 0.03
C LYS A 60 -8.74 -7.42 -0.46
N TRP A 61 -8.05 -6.45 -1.04
CA TRP A 61 -6.66 -6.64 -1.43
C TRP A 61 -5.78 -6.95 -0.22
N ALA A 62 -5.89 -6.17 0.86
CA ALA A 62 -5.10 -6.36 2.07
C ALA A 62 -5.30 -7.77 2.65
N ALA A 63 -6.54 -8.30 2.61
CA ALA A 63 -6.83 -9.63 3.10
C ALA A 63 -6.06 -10.73 2.36
N ASN A 64 -5.65 -10.49 1.11
CA ASN A 64 -4.85 -11.46 0.35
C ASN A 64 -3.42 -11.58 0.88
N TRP A 65 -2.97 -10.64 1.71
CA TRP A 65 -1.59 -10.57 2.19
C TRP A 65 -1.47 -10.56 3.72
N SER A 66 -2.58 -10.53 4.45
CA SER A 66 -2.56 -10.29 5.90
C SER A 66 -1.91 -11.40 6.71
N ASP A 67 -1.74 -12.60 6.13
CA ASP A 67 -0.99 -13.68 6.76
C ASP A 67 0.53 -13.41 6.78
N LEU A 68 1.04 -12.64 5.82
CA LEU A 68 2.48 -12.33 5.71
C LEU A 68 2.83 -10.91 6.13
N VAL A 69 1.84 -10.03 6.20
CA VAL A 69 2.07 -8.58 6.31
C VAL A 69 1.07 -7.97 7.30
N GLU A 70 1.57 -7.05 8.14
CA GLU A 70 0.71 -6.14 8.90
C GLU A 70 0.55 -4.85 8.11
N PHE A 71 -0.68 -4.36 8.01
CA PHE A 71 -1.01 -3.19 7.22
C PHE A 71 -1.32 -1.97 8.07
N GLU A 72 -0.81 -0.82 7.65
CA GLU A 72 -1.32 0.48 8.04
C GLU A 72 -1.71 1.21 6.76
N ILE A 73 -2.97 1.66 6.66
CA ILE A 73 -3.52 2.25 5.44
C ILE A 73 -4.03 3.64 5.76
N ILE A 74 -3.45 4.66 5.13
CA ILE A 74 -3.69 6.06 5.46
C ILE A 74 -4.17 6.77 4.20
N PRO A 75 -5.37 7.38 4.20
CA PRO A 75 -5.77 8.22 3.08
C PRO A 75 -4.89 9.46 3.03
N VAL A 76 -4.42 9.79 1.84
CA VAL A 76 -3.48 10.90 1.65
C VAL A 76 -3.89 11.74 0.46
N THR A 77 -3.39 12.97 0.43
CA THR A 77 -3.43 13.81 -0.75
C THR A 77 -2.02 14.33 -1.03
N GLN A 78 -1.79 14.77 -2.26
CA GLN A 78 -0.48 15.33 -2.59
C GLN A 78 -0.27 16.64 -1.85
N GLY A 79 0.94 16.85 -1.34
CA GLY A 79 1.27 18.06 -0.57
C GLY A 79 1.01 19.34 -1.33
N LYS A 80 1.16 19.35 -2.65
CA LYS A 80 0.85 20.54 -3.48
C LYS A 80 -0.63 20.93 -3.40
N ASN A 81 -1.52 19.95 -3.27
CA ASN A 81 -2.95 20.23 -3.14
C ASN A 81 -3.29 20.80 -1.76
N THR A 82 -2.64 20.28 -0.72
CA THR A 82 -2.77 20.83 0.63
C THR A 82 -2.25 22.26 0.69
N ALA A 83 -1.09 22.51 0.10
CA ALA A 83 -0.50 23.85 0.06
C ALA A 83 -1.45 24.84 -0.63
N ALA A 84 -2.04 24.45 -1.76
CA ALA A 84 -2.98 25.29 -2.47
C ALA A 84 -4.25 25.56 -1.64
N ALA A 85 -4.78 24.54 -0.98
CA ALA A 85 -5.98 24.69 -0.15
C ALA A 85 -5.75 25.63 1.03
N LEU A 86 -4.60 25.55 1.69
CA LEU A 86 -4.30 26.38 2.86
C LEU A 86 -3.84 27.79 2.48
N ALA A 87 -3.25 27.97 1.31
CA ALA A 87 -2.83 29.29 0.83
C ALA A 87 -3.99 30.18 0.40
N ALA A 88 -5.16 29.60 0.16
CA ALA A 88 -6.35 30.36 -0.30
C ALA A 88 -6.99 31.20 0.81
N ASN A 89 -6.52 31.13 2.03
CA ASN A 89 -7.11 31.84 3.18
C ASN A 89 -6.27 33.04 3.61
#